data_504f4daad738a74e1dec8ca53d2f9d80
#
_entry.id   504f4daad738a74e1dec8ca53d2f9d80
#
_cell.length_a   1.000
_cell.length_b   1.000
_cell.length_c   1.000
_cell.angle_alpha   90.00
_cell.angle_beta   90.00
_cell.angle_gamma   90.00
#
_symmetry.space_group_name_H-M   'P 1'
#
loop_
_entity.id
_entity.type
_entity.pdbx_description
1 polymer ?
#
loop_
_entity_poly.entity_id
_entity_poly.type
_entity_poly.pdbx_seq_one_letter_code
_entity_poly.pdbx_strand_id
1 'polypeptide(L)'
;SRPGRGAPCITPIVFSTDDMAPHRRVDVWRGNYESFNSITLRDNGTKEFSARNEIWPLGDLAVMRNTAPAMAFERTARHIRRDGIDHWVIRVARSGHARFRFGDHCFAAGPMQPFLLSLGDASVSDRTAADWVSLYLPRDAFPDLSAGLEALGPGVLGGPG
;
A
#
# COMPACT_ATOMS: atom_id res chain seq x y z
N SER A 1 25.09 8.88 36.24
CA SER A 1 24.34 9.11 34.98
C SER A 1 24.26 7.79 34.22
N ARG A 2 23.07 7.17 34.22
CA ARG A 2 22.84 5.96 33.43
C ARG A 2 22.81 6.36 31.96
N PRO A 3 23.54 5.68 31.06
CA PRO A 3 23.33 5.89 29.63
C PRO A 3 21.86 5.55 29.32
N GLY A 4 21.15 6.52 28.78
CA GLY A 4 19.78 6.29 28.34
C GLY A 4 19.79 5.09 27.39
N ARG A 5 18.97 4.09 27.69
CA ARG A 5 18.70 3.02 26.72
C ARG A 5 18.08 3.70 25.51
N GLY A 6 18.86 3.82 24.43
CA GLY A 6 18.31 4.26 23.17
C GLY A 6 17.09 3.40 22.84
N ALA A 7 16.03 4.01 22.31
CA ALA A 7 14.87 3.27 21.84
C ALA A 7 15.36 2.16 20.90
N PRO A 8 14.82 0.93 20.99
CA PRO A 8 15.23 -0.15 20.10
C PRO A 8 14.99 0.27 18.66
N CYS A 9 16.05 0.23 17.86
CA CYS A 9 15.97 0.52 16.45
C CYS A 9 15.27 -0.64 15.75
N ILE A 10 14.05 -0.40 15.21
CA ILE A 10 13.30 -1.42 14.48
C ILE A 10 13.89 -1.51 13.07
N THR A 11 14.43 -2.69 12.74
CA THR A 11 14.96 -2.95 11.41
C THR A 11 13.84 -3.36 10.47
N PRO A 12 13.68 -2.71 9.31
CA PRO A 12 12.65 -3.09 8.34
C PRO A 12 12.97 -4.40 7.63
N ILE A 13 11.92 -5.10 7.19
CA ILE A 13 12.04 -6.18 6.22
C ILE A 13 12.04 -5.53 4.84
N VAL A 14 13.09 -5.77 4.06
CA VAL A 14 13.29 -5.12 2.76
C VAL A 14 13.13 -6.11 1.63
N PHE A 15 12.31 -5.75 0.64
CA PHE A 15 12.23 -6.40 -0.66
C PHE A 15 12.57 -5.38 -1.75
N SER A 16 13.62 -5.66 -2.51
CA SER A 16 14.05 -4.78 -3.62
C SER A 16 14.32 -5.60 -4.88
N THR A 17 13.87 -5.10 -6.01
CA THR A 17 14.15 -5.72 -7.31
C THR A 17 15.56 -5.40 -7.83
N ASP A 18 16.23 -4.40 -7.25
CA ASP A 18 17.55 -3.94 -7.71
C ASP A 18 18.64 -4.98 -7.51
N ASP A 19 18.46 -5.91 -6.57
CA ASP A 19 19.38 -7.02 -6.31
C ASP A 19 19.23 -8.16 -7.32
N MET A 20 18.30 -8.06 -8.26
CA MET A 20 17.99 -9.08 -9.25
C MET A 20 18.45 -8.67 -10.64
N ALA A 21 18.68 -9.68 -11.50
CA ALA A 21 18.93 -9.44 -12.91
C ALA A 21 17.75 -8.66 -13.53
N PRO A 22 18.00 -7.62 -14.34
CA PRO A 22 16.96 -6.74 -14.87
C PRO A 22 15.78 -7.46 -15.54
N HIS A 23 16.04 -8.52 -16.29
CA HIS A 23 15.02 -9.28 -17.01
C HIS A 23 14.06 -10.07 -16.09
N ARG A 24 14.40 -10.26 -14.81
CA ARG A 24 13.60 -10.99 -13.83
C ARG A 24 12.76 -10.08 -12.92
N ARG A 25 13.06 -8.80 -12.86
CA ARG A 25 12.50 -7.87 -11.87
C ARG A 25 10.98 -7.76 -11.93
N VAL A 26 10.43 -7.60 -13.12
CA VAL A 26 8.98 -7.46 -13.31
C VAL A 26 8.24 -8.71 -12.87
N ASP A 27 8.71 -9.89 -13.28
CA ASP A 27 8.05 -11.15 -12.95
C ASP A 27 8.10 -11.45 -11.44
N VAL A 28 9.24 -11.19 -10.81
CA VAL A 28 9.38 -11.38 -9.37
C VAL A 28 8.52 -10.38 -8.59
N TRP A 29 8.48 -9.13 -9.01
CA TRP A 29 7.62 -8.12 -8.41
C TRP A 29 6.15 -8.49 -8.53
N ARG A 30 5.70 -8.85 -9.72
CA ARG A 30 4.33 -9.29 -9.97
C ARG A 30 3.98 -10.52 -9.14
N GLY A 31 4.85 -11.52 -9.10
CA GLY A 31 4.67 -12.73 -8.30
C GLY A 31 4.55 -12.47 -6.81
N ASN A 32 5.23 -11.46 -6.29
CA ASN A 32 5.13 -11.05 -4.89
C ASN A 32 3.73 -10.53 -4.51
N TYR A 33 2.98 -10.01 -5.48
CA TYR A 33 1.64 -9.46 -5.26
C TYR A 33 0.50 -10.31 -5.82
N GLU A 34 0.79 -11.34 -6.60
CA GLU A 34 -0.21 -12.10 -7.37
C GLU A 34 -1.34 -12.67 -6.53
N SER A 35 -1.05 -13.13 -5.32
CA SER A 35 -2.08 -13.63 -4.40
C SER A 35 -2.94 -12.52 -3.80
N PHE A 36 -2.48 -11.29 -3.84
CA PHE A 36 -3.08 -10.12 -3.19
C PHE A 36 -3.75 -9.18 -4.19
N ASN A 37 -3.08 -8.88 -5.29
CA ASN A 37 -3.55 -7.99 -6.35
C ASN A 37 -3.09 -8.48 -7.72
N SER A 38 -3.88 -8.20 -8.74
CA SER A 38 -3.40 -8.24 -10.13
C SER A 38 -2.72 -6.92 -10.47
N ILE A 39 -1.56 -6.97 -11.11
CA ILE A 39 -0.77 -5.79 -11.44
C ILE A 39 -0.63 -5.67 -12.96
N THR A 40 -0.87 -4.48 -13.48
CA THR A 40 -0.60 -4.11 -14.87
C THR A 40 0.37 -2.95 -14.91
N LEU A 41 1.50 -3.13 -15.57
CA LEU A 41 2.49 -2.05 -15.74
C LEU A 41 1.98 -1.02 -16.75
N ARG A 42 2.24 0.25 -16.49
CA ARG A 42 1.84 1.36 -17.37
C ARG A 42 2.91 1.78 -18.35
N ASP A 43 4.18 1.52 -18.05
CA ASP A 43 5.29 1.75 -18.97
C ASP A 43 5.67 0.46 -19.69
N ASN A 44 5.78 0.51 -21.01
CA ASN A 44 6.07 -0.65 -21.87
C ASN A 44 7.55 -1.06 -21.87
N GLY A 45 8.17 -1.09 -20.70
CA GLY A 45 9.46 -1.79 -20.53
C GLY A 45 10.68 -1.16 -21.18
N THR A 46 10.62 0.08 -21.64
CA THR A 46 11.80 0.79 -22.19
C THR A 46 12.72 1.33 -21.11
N LYS A 47 12.24 1.39 -19.86
CA LYS A 47 13.01 1.79 -18.69
C LYS A 47 13.27 0.60 -17.80
N GLU A 48 14.44 0.58 -17.22
CA GLU A 48 14.82 -0.41 -16.24
C GLU A 48 13.84 -0.40 -15.06
N PHE A 49 13.18 -1.54 -14.80
CA PHE A 49 12.23 -1.65 -13.71
C PHE A 49 12.97 -1.65 -12.37
N SER A 50 12.53 -0.81 -11.46
CA SER A 50 13.03 -0.75 -10.09
C SER A 50 11.88 -0.50 -9.13
N ALA A 51 11.74 -1.38 -8.14
CA ALA A 51 10.72 -1.25 -7.11
C ALA A 51 11.27 -1.76 -5.77
N ARG A 52 10.82 -1.15 -4.68
CA ARG A 52 11.29 -1.47 -3.34
C ARG A 52 10.17 -1.35 -2.31
N ASN A 53 10.08 -2.34 -1.42
CA ASN A 53 9.25 -2.32 -0.23
C ASN A 53 10.12 -2.39 1.02
N GLU A 54 9.80 -1.57 2.00
CA GLU A 54 10.33 -1.64 3.35
C GLU A 54 9.15 -1.79 4.31
N ILE A 55 9.18 -2.81 5.16
CA ILE A 55 8.08 -3.12 6.09
C ILE A 55 8.61 -3.08 7.51
N TRP A 56 7.98 -2.27 8.36
CA TRP A 56 8.22 -2.20 9.80
C TRP A 56 7.05 -2.82 10.55
N PRO A 57 7.18 -4.06 11.05
CA PRO A 57 6.16 -4.63 11.93
C PRO A 57 6.16 -3.92 13.29
N LEU A 58 4.98 -3.51 13.75
CA LEU A 58 4.79 -2.77 15.00
C LEU A 58 3.66 -3.44 15.82
N GLY A 59 3.92 -4.65 16.34
CA GLY A 59 2.87 -5.44 16.98
C GLY A 59 1.79 -5.83 15.99
N ASP A 60 0.53 -5.43 16.26
CA ASP A 60 -0.61 -5.68 15.37
C ASP A 60 -0.63 -4.77 14.15
N LEU A 61 0.15 -3.70 14.16
CA LEU A 61 0.26 -2.75 13.07
C LEU A 61 1.46 -3.07 12.18
N ALA A 62 1.41 -2.60 10.95
CA ALA A 62 2.57 -2.58 10.07
C ALA A 62 2.63 -1.26 9.31
N VAL A 63 3.83 -0.70 9.20
CA VAL A 63 4.11 0.44 8.34
C VAL A 63 4.90 -0.06 7.14
N MET A 64 4.54 0.37 5.95
CA MET A 64 5.27 0.01 4.74
C MET A 64 5.62 1.27 3.95
N ARG A 65 6.85 1.33 3.46
CA ARG A 65 7.25 2.28 2.43
C ARG A 65 7.42 1.52 1.12
N ASN A 66 6.82 2.04 0.07
CA ASN A 66 6.86 1.46 -1.26
C ASN A 66 7.29 2.52 -2.27
N THR A 67 8.32 2.21 -3.04
CA THR A 67 8.73 2.97 -4.21
C THR A 67 8.59 2.09 -5.44
N ALA A 68 7.86 2.54 -6.44
CA ALA A 68 7.59 1.75 -7.63
C ALA A 68 7.25 2.64 -8.83
N PRO A 69 7.45 2.14 -10.07
CA PRO A 69 7.00 2.83 -11.27
C PRO A 69 5.47 2.84 -11.40
N ALA A 70 4.97 3.54 -12.41
CA ALA A 70 3.54 3.61 -12.69
C ALA A 70 2.94 2.24 -12.96
N MET A 71 1.82 1.92 -12.32
CA MET A 71 1.13 0.65 -12.49
C MET A 71 -0.34 0.74 -12.06
N ALA A 72 -1.14 -0.17 -12.58
CA ALA A 72 -2.51 -0.38 -12.15
C ALA A 72 -2.61 -1.62 -11.27
N PHE A 73 -3.48 -1.56 -10.28
CA PHE A 73 -3.78 -2.67 -9.38
C PHE A 73 -5.27 -2.99 -9.43
N GLU A 74 -5.58 -4.27 -9.38
CA GLU A 74 -6.94 -4.74 -9.20
C GLU A 74 -6.98 -5.74 -8.05
N ARG A 75 -7.78 -5.45 -7.04
CA ARG A 75 -8.08 -6.36 -5.95
C ARG A 75 -9.53 -6.82 -6.11
N THR A 76 -9.69 -8.08 -6.44
CA THR A 76 -11.00 -8.67 -6.71
C THR A 76 -11.58 -9.37 -5.48
N ALA A 77 -12.88 -9.68 -5.53
CA ALA A 77 -13.51 -10.53 -4.52
C ALA A 77 -12.81 -11.89 -4.39
N ARG A 78 -12.24 -12.41 -5.46
CA ARG A 78 -11.47 -13.66 -5.44
C ARG A 78 -10.20 -13.52 -4.60
N HIS A 79 -9.45 -12.43 -4.76
CA HIS A 79 -8.27 -12.14 -3.94
C HIS A 79 -8.65 -12.06 -2.45
N ILE A 80 -9.74 -11.37 -2.13
CA ILE A 80 -10.21 -11.19 -0.76
C ILE A 80 -10.59 -12.53 -0.11
N ARG A 81 -11.34 -13.38 -0.84
CA ARG A 81 -11.69 -14.71 -0.34
C ARG A 81 -10.48 -15.62 -0.12
N ARG A 82 -9.45 -15.45 -0.96
CA ARG A 82 -8.25 -16.27 -0.93
C ARG A 82 -7.33 -15.93 0.23
N ASP A 83 -7.09 -14.64 0.48
CA ASP A 83 -6.18 -14.19 1.53
C ASP A 83 -6.87 -13.87 2.86
N GLY A 84 -8.17 -13.59 2.85
CA GLY A 84 -8.93 -13.24 4.05
C GLY A 84 -8.53 -11.92 4.69
N ILE A 85 -7.76 -11.09 3.99
CA ILE A 85 -7.26 -9.83 4.53
C ILE A 85 -8.30 -8.73 4.33
N ASP A 86 -8.72 -8.09 5.41
CA ASP A 86 -9.72 -7.02 5.42
C ASP A 86 -9.23 -5.73 6.08
N HIS A 87 -7.92 -5.59 6.24
CA HIS A 87 -7.30 -4.47 6.94
C HIS A 87 -7.74 -3.12 6.36
N TRP A 88 -7.80 -2.13 7.25
CA TRP A 88 -7.77 -0.73 6.86
C TRP A 88 -6.34 -0.33 6.51
N VAL A 89 -6.19 0.49 5.49
CA VAL A 89 -4.90 1.06 5.11
C VAL A 89 -5.03 2.57 5.04
N ILE A 90 -4.22 3.27 5.82
CA ILE A 90 -4.06 4.71 5.72
C ILE A 90 -2.76 4.95 4.97
N ARG A 91 -2.84 5.67 3.85
CA ARG A 91 -1.71 5.85 2.93
C ARG A 91 -1.52 7.30 2.58
N VAL A 92 -0.26 7.68 2.40
CA VAL A 92 0.12 8.99 1.88
C VAL A 92 1.23 8.81 0.84
N ALA A 93 1.11 9.51 -0.28
CA ALA A 93 2.20 9.62 -1.24
C ALA A 93 3.14 10.74 -0.81
N ARG A 94 4.43 10.46 -0.70
CA ARG A 94 5.44 11.51 -0.60
C ARG A 94 5.65 12.17 -1.95
N SER A 95 5.51 11.40 -3.02
CA SER A 95 5.47 11.86 -4.40
C SER A 95 4.55 10.98 -5.22
N GLY A 96 3.98 11.52 -6.28
CA GLY A 96 3.08 10.80 -7.17
C GLY A 96 1.60 10.97 -6.84
N HIS A 97 0.75 10.35 -7.65
CA HIS A 97 -0.71 10.42 -7.59
C HIS A 97 -1.32 9.04 -7.74
N ALA A 98 -2.53 8.87 -7.22
CA ALA A 98 -3.31 7.66 -7.43
C ALA A 98 -4.80 7.99 -7.61
N ARG A 99 -5.47 7.14 -8.38
CA ARG A 99 -6.93 7.10 -8.51
C ARG A 99 -7.43 5.75 -8.06
N PHE A 100 -8.51 5.76 -7.30
CA PHE A 100 -9.13 4.54 -6.78
C PHE A 100 -10.60 4.50 -7.12
N ARG A 101 -11.09 3.28 -7.35
CA ARG A 101 -12.51 3.00 -7.47
C ARG A 101 -12.88 1.82 -6.58
N PHE A 102 -13.82 2.05 -5.67
CA PHE A 102 -14.47 1.05 -4.82
C PHE A 102 -15.95 1.01 -5.21
N GLY A 103 -16.36 0.03 -6.01
CA GLY A 103 -17.72 0.03 -6.56
C GLY A 103 -18.01 1.30 -7.38
N ASP A 104 -19.00 2.07 -6.95
CA ASP A 104 -19.37 3.35 -7.57
C ASP A 104 -18.62 4.55 -7.01
N HIS A 105 -17.83 4.35 -5.94
CA HIS A 105 -17.10 5.42 -5.28
C HIS A 105 -15.71 5.56 -5.87
N CYS A 106 -15.43 6.74 -6.43
CA CYS A 106 -14.13 7.08 -7.01
C CYS A 106 -13.51 8.25 -6.27
N PHE A 107 -12.19 8.20 -6.08
CA PHE A 107 -11.45 9.33 -5.55
C PHE A 107 -10.02 9.34 -6.11
N ALA A 108 -9.38 10.50 -6.04
CA ALA A 108 -7.99 10.70 -6.41
C ALA A 108 -7.25 11.37 -5.26
N ALA A 109 -6.00 10.97 -5.06
CA ALA A 109 -5.12 11.55 -4.05
C ALA A 109 -3.81 11.99 -4.70
N GLY A 110 -3.39 13.22 -4.41
CA GLY A 110 -2.10 13.79 -4.79
C GLY A 110 -1.07 13.66 -3.68
N PRO A 111 0.12 14.26 -3.89
CA PRO A 111 1.18 14.22 -2.88
C PRO A 111 0.74 14.82 -1.55
N MET A 112 1.13 14.18 -0.46
CA MET A 112 0.86 14.59 0.92
C MET A 112 -0.63 14.69 1.30
N GLN A 113 -1.51 14.07 0.52
CA GLN A 113 -2.93 13.88 0.86
C GLN A 113 -3.15 12.48 1.44
N PRO A 114 -3.36 12.30 2.75
CA PRO A 114 -3.69 10.99 3.30
C PRO A 114 -5.04 10.50 2.79
N PHE A 115 -5.13 9.20 2.56
CA PHE A 115 -6.37 8.56 2.14
C PHE A 115 -6.54 7.19 2.80
N LEU A 116 -7.77 6.76 2.88
CA LEU A 116 -8.18 5.50 3.50
C LEU A 116 -8.56 4.48 2.42
N LEU A 117 -8.04 3.28 2.57
CA LEU A 117 -8.38 2.12 1.75
C LEU A 117 -8.93 1.00 2.63
N SER A 118 -9.80 0.19 2.07
CA SER A 118 -10.30 -1.05 2.67
C SER A 118 -9.85 -2.24 1.85
N LEU A 119 -9.06 -3.14 2.45
CA LEU A 119 -8.65 -4.38 1.78
C LEU A 119 -9.75 -5.44 1.78
N GLY A 120 -10.80 -5.24 2.58
CA GLY A 120 -11.99 -6.08 2.59
C GLY A 120 -12.95 -5.83 1.42
N ASP A 121 -12.71 -4.78 0.63
CA ASP A 121 -13.55 -4.39 -0.49
C ASP A 121 -12.78 -4.48 -1.81
N ALA A 122 -13.47 -4.93 -2.86
CA ALA A 122 -12.91 -4.98 -4.20
C ALA A 122 -12.61 -3.57 -4.71
N SER A 123 -11.47 -3.40 -5.37
CA SER A 123 -11.04 -2.09 -5.85
C SER A 123 -10.20 -2.18 -7.12
N VAL A 124 -10.21 -1.09 -7.87
CA VAL A 124 -9.31 -0.85 -8.99
C VAL A 124 -8.56 0.43 -8.72
N SER A 125 -7.26 0.45 -8.93
CA SER A 125 -6.46 1.66 -8.77
C SER A 125 -5.48 1.83 -9.92
N ASP A 126 -5.19 3.09 -10.20
CA ASP A 126 -4.19 3.50 -11.18
C ASP A 126 -3.25 4.50 -10.51
N ARG A 127 -1.95 4.25 -10.61
CA ARG A 127 -0.92 5.00 -9.90
C ARG A 127 0.16 5.47 -10.84
N THR A 128 0.60 6.70 -10.67
CA THR A 128 1.85 7.18 -11.27
C THR A 128 3.05 6.54 -10.57
N ALA A 129 4.25 6.73 -11.09
CA ALA A 129 5.47 6.46 -10.33
C ALA A 129 5.40 7.21 -9.00
N ALA A 130 5.65 6.54 -7.90
CA ALA A 130 5.37 7.11 -6.58
C ALA A 130 6.23 6.53 -5.46
N ASP A 131 6.30 7.29 -4.38
CA ASP A 131 6.87 6.90 -3.09
C ASP A 131 5.73 6.96 -2.06
N TRP A 132 5.29 5.80 -1.58
CA TRP A 132 4.13 5.64 -0.70
C TRP A 132 4.55 5.25 0.71
N VAL A 133 3.88 5.82 1.70
CA VAL A 133 3.93 5.35 3.09
C VAL A 133 2.54 4.90 3.48
N SER A 134 2.42 3.68 4.01
CA SER A 134 1.16 3.06 4.36
C SER A 134 1.19 2.52 5.78
N LEU A 135 0.08 2.70 6.49
CA LEU A 135 -0.17 2.09 7.79
C LEU A 135 -1.28 1.04 7.62
N TYR A 136 -0.98 -0.20 7.97
CA TYR A 136 -1.92 -1.32 7.91
C TYR A 136 -2.51 -1.56 9.30
N LEU A 137 -3.83 -1.55 9.39
CA LEU A 137 -4.61 -1.67 10.63
C LEU A 137 -5.55 -2.87 10.53
N PRO A 138 -5.29 -3.98 11.25
CA PRO A 138 -6.27 -5.06 11.36
C PRO A 138 -7.57 -4.54 11.98
N ARG A 139 -8.72 -4.90 11.42
CA ARG A 139 -10.01 -4.41 11.92
C ARG A 139 -10.29 -4.86 13.35
N ASP A 140 -9.89 -6.06 13.68
CA ASP A 140 -10.17 -6.68 14.98
C ASP A 140 -9.26 -6.18 16.10
N ALA A 141 -8.09 -5.66 15.77
CA ALA A 141 -7.10 -5.20 16.76
C ALA A 141 -7.49 -3.88 17.44
N PHE A 142 -8.26 -3.04 16.73
CA PHE A 142 -8.64 -1.70 17.19
C PHE A 142 -10.12 -1.44 16.90
N PRO A 143 -11.07 -2.04 17.66
CA PRO A 143 -12.48 -2.01 17.30
C PRO A 143 -13.08 -0.60 17.23
N ASP A 144 -12.74 0.28 18.17
CA ASP A 144 -13.29 1.64 18.22
C ASP A 144 -12.78 2.49 17.05
N LEU A 145 -11.49 2.38 16.73
CA LEU A 145 -10.90 3.05 15.58
C LEU A 145 -11.50 2.51 14.28
N SER A 146 -11.63 1.18 14.18
CA SER A 146 -12.23 0.52 13.02
C SER A 146 -13.66 0.98 12.77
N ALA A 147 -14.47 1.14 13.81
CA ALA A 147 -15.84 1.66 13.70
C ALA A 147 -15.84 3.09 13.13
N GLY A 148 -14.91 3.94 13.58
CA GLY A 148 -14.76 5.29 13.04
C GLY A 148 -14.36 5.30 11.57
N LEU A 149 -13.43 4.43 11.18
CA LEU A 149 -12.99 4.29 9.80
C LEU A 149 -14.09 3.72 8.90
N GLU A 150 -14.89 2.77 9.41
CA GLU A 150 -16.06 2.23 8.71
C GLU A 150 -17.08 3.33 8.39
N ALA A 151 -17.30 4.24 9.32
CA ALA A 151 -18.20 5.38 9.13
C ALA A 151 -17.70 6.36 8.05
N LEU A 152 -16.38 6.54 7.95
CA LEU A 152 -15.77 7.38 6.92
C LEU A 152 -15.81 6.72 5.54
N GLY A 153 -15.51 5.42 5.48
CA GLY A 153 -15.31 4.70 4.23
C GLY A 153 -14.05 5.11 3.45
N PRO A 154 -13.69 4.35 2.40
CA PRO A 154 -12.53 4.70 1.57
C PRO A 154 -12.63 6.10 0.95
N GLY A 155 -11.52 6.81 0.93
CA GLY A 155 -11.46 8.17 0.37
C GLY A 155 -10.36 9.01 0.97
N VAL A 156 -10.25 10.25 0.49
CA VAL A 156 -9.30 11.23 1.00
C VAL A 156 -9.69 11.66 2.42
N LEU A 157 -8.71 11.67 3.33
CA LEU A 157 -8.90 12.08 4.72
C LEU A 157 -8.60 13.56 4.87
N GLY A 158 -9.41 14.26 5.70
CA GLY A 158 -9.17 15.68 6.00
C GLY A 158 -9.29 16.61 4.81
N GLY A 159 -10.02 16.23 3.76
CA GLY A 159 -10.32 17.10 2.65
C GLY A 159 -11.18 18.28 3.07
N PRO A 160 -11.26 19.35 2.26
CA PRO A 160 -12.17 20.47 2.55
C PRO A 160 -13.59 19.93 2.63
N GLY A 161 -14.25 20.22 3.76
CA GLY A 161 -15.63 19.84 4.01
C GLY A 161 -16.59 20.43 3.00
#